data_7f3de91e13978595e7a1f5e26f39f200
#
_entry.id   7f3de91e13978595e7a1f5e26f39f200
#
_cell.length_a   1.000
_cell.length_b   1.000
_cell.length_c   1.000
_cell.angle_alpha   90.00
_cell.angle_beta   90.00
_cell.angle_gamma   90.00
#
_symmetry.space_group_name_H-M   'P 1'
#
loop_
_entity.id
_entity.type
_entity.pdbx_description
1 polymer ?
#
loop_
_entity_poly.entity_id
_entity_poly.type
_entity_poly.pdbx_seq_one_letter_code
_entity_poly.pdbx_strand_id
1 'polypeptide(L)'
;MIKHHEGVRTRPYRCPALLWTVGVGHVIDPAHAAVKYEERKSLPIPAGWDRTLSMDEVDRILAQDLGRFERGVVRLCPAVVGRQGVFDALVSFAFNVGLGNLQRSGLRMKVNRGAFEEAAEEFKKWTKAGGKVLPGLVKRRNDERVLFLS
;
A
#
# COMPACT_ATOMS: atom_id res chain seq x y z
N MET A 1 -11.13 0.54 4.32
CA MET A 1 -10.62 -0.40 3.28
C MET A 1 -9.19 -0.88 3.56
N ILE A 2 -8.23 0.00 3.80
CA ILE A 2 -6.82 -0.39 3.98
C ILE A 2 -6.64 -1.32 5.18
N LYS A 3 -7.21 -1.00 6.35
CA LYS A 3 -7.16 -1.90 7.52
C LYS A 3 -7.74 -3.28 7.23
N HIS A 4 -8.82 -3.34 6.45
CA HIS A 4 -9.47 -4.59 6.09
C HIS A 4 -8.54 -5.49 5.26
N HIS A 5 -7.83 -4.90 4.31
CA HIS A 5 -6.93 -5.66 3.43
C HIS A 5 -5.56 -5.96 4.05
N GLU A 6 -4.99 -5.00 4.79
CA GLU A 6 -3.67 -5.16 5.40
C GLU A 6 -3.71 -5.95 6.71
N GLY A 7 -4.83 -5.89 7.44
CA GLY A 7 -4.91 -6.39 8.80
C GLY A 7 -4.25 -5.44 9.79
N VAL A 8 -4.46 -5.72 11.07
CA VAL A 8 -3.89 -4.92 12.17
C VAL A 8 -3.10 -5.85 13.08
N ARG A 9 -1.83 -5.53 13.34
CA ARG A 9 -0.98 -6.27 14.26
C ARG A 9 -0.32 -5.32 15.25
N THR A 10 -0.57 -5.56 16.54
CA THR A 10 -0.08 -4.68 17.61
C THR A 10 1.36 -4.99 18.03
N ARG A 11 1.89 -6.17 17.66
CA ARG A 11 3.28 -6.52 17.90
C ARG A 11 4.05 -6.67 16.60
N PRO A 12 5.37 -6.36 16.61
CA PRO A 12 6.19 -6.54 15.41
C PRO A 12 6.18 -7.99 14.92
N TYR A 13 6.14 -8.13 13.62
CA TYR A 13 6.24 -9.42 12.93
C TYR A 13 7.06 -9.25 11.65
N ARG A 14 7.53 -10.35 11.09
CA ARG A 14 8.20 -10.30 9.78
C ARG A 14 7.18 -10.50 8.67
N CYS A 15 7.09 -9.52 7.77
CA CYS A 15 6.24 -9.65 6.57
C CYS A 15 6.84 -10.69 5.60
N PRO A 16 6.13 -11.03 4.51
CA PRO A 16 6.68 -11.96 3.50
C PRO A 16 8.05 -11.56 2.94
N ALA A 17 8.36 -10.25 2.92
CA ALA A 17 9.67 -9.75 2.52
C ALA A 17 10.72 -9.84 3.64
N LEU A 18 10.42 -10.47 4.79
CA LEU A 18 11.27 -10.60 5.97
C LEU A 18 11.66 -9.27 6.61
N LEU A 19 10.85 -8.25 6.43
CA LEU A 19 11.03 -6.93 7.06
C LEU A 19 10.19 -6.86 8.33
N TRP A 20 10.76 -6.28 9.40
CA TRP A 20 10.01 -6.05 10.62
C TRP A 20 8.90 -5.04 10.37
N THR A 21 7.69 -5.44 10.68
CA THR A 21 6.46 -4.73 10.34
C THR A 21 5.55 -4.70 11.56
N VAL A 22 4.73 -3.67 11.71
CA VAL A 22 3.77 -3.54 12.82
C VAL A 22 2.58 -2.70 12.39
N GLY A 23 1.52 -2.76 13.16
CA GLY A 23 0.31 -1.97 12.92
C GLY A 23 -0.40 -2.38 11.63
N VAL A 24 -0.64 -1.44 10.76
CA VAL A 24 -1.31 -1.64 9.47
C VAL A 24 -0.24 -1.62 8.37
N GLY A 25 0.52 -2.71 8.28
CA GLY A 25 1.54 -2.85 7.24
C GLY A 25 2.71 -1.85 7.31
N HIS A 26 2.98 -1.29 8.50
CA HIS A 26 4.07 -0.32 8.67
C HIS A 26 5.42 -1.03 8.77
N VAL A 27 6.31 -0.82 7.79
CA VAL A 27 7.70 -1.29 7.86
C VAL A 27 8.46 -0.37 8.82
N ILE A 28 8.98 -0.95 9.92
CA ILE A 28 9.57 -0.18 11.01
C ILE A 28 10.83 0.53 10.57
N ASP A 29 11.74 -0.17 9.89
CA ASP A 29 12.96 0.41 9.35
C ASP A 29 13.08 0.12 7.85
N PRO A 30 12.70 1.08 6.99
CA PRO A 30 12.80 0.88 5.54
C PRO A 30 14.20 0.61 5.04
N ALA A 31 15.25 1.02 5.77
CA ALA A 31 16.63 0.76 5.41
C ALA A 31 16.96 -0.74 5.38
N HIS A 32 16.23 -1.57 6.13
CA HIS A 32 16.41 -3.01 6.09
C HIS A 32 16.12 -3.61 4.71
N ALA A 33 15.36 -2.93 3.87
CA ALA A 33 15.10 -3.38 2.49
C ALA A 33 16.37 -3.39 1.62
N ALA A 34 17.40 -2.63 1.99
CA ALA A 34 18.70 -2.64 1.32
C ALA A 34 19.56 -3.85 1.68
N VAL A 35 19.21 -4.57 2.75
CA VAL A 35 19.90 -5.79 3.16
C VAL A 35 19.45 -6.94 2.24
N LYS A 36 20.39 -7.82 1.88
CA LYS A 36 20.07 -9.00 1.06
C LYS A 36 18.98 -9.84 1.74
N TYR A 37 18.05 -10.33 0.94
CA TYR A 37 16.89 -11.08 1.44
C TYR A 37 17.29 -12.22 2.40
N GLU A 38 18.33 -12.99 2.05
CA GLU A 38 18.79 -14.12 2.83
C GLU A 38 19.36 -13.71 4.19
N GLU A 39 19.83 -12.48 4.30
CA GLU A 39 20.44 -11.96 5.53
C GLU A 39 19.42 -11.26 6.44
N ARG A 40 18.21 -10.99 5.95
CA ARG A 40 17.18 -10.30 6.73
C ARG A 40 16.72 -11.09 7.94
N LYS A 41 16.81 -12.42 7.90
CA LYS A 41 16.43 -13.28 9.03
C LYS A 41 17.17 -12.98 10.33
N SER A 42 18.40 -12.50 10.23
CA SER A 42 19.24 -12.21 11.38
C SER A 42 19.09 -10.79 11.90
N LEU A 43 18.30 -9.93 11.24
CA LEU A 43 18.06 -8.58 11.68
C LEU A 43 17.18 -8.58 12.94
N PRO A 44 17.61 -7.91 14.02
CA PRO A 44 16.79 -7.80 15.23
C PRO A 44 15.64 -6.81 15.03
N ILE A 45 14.65 -6.89 15.92
CA ILE A 45 13.62 -5.85 15.98
C ILE A 45 14.31 -4.51 16.27
N PRO A 46 14.02 -3.44 15.50
CA PRO A 46 14.61 -2.13 15.78
C PRO A 46 14.38 -1.68 17.21
N ALA A 47 15.38 -1.00 17.79
CA ALA A 47 15.34 -0.56 19.18
C ALA A 47 14.08 0.28 19.47
N GLY A 48 13.43 -0.02 20.61
CA GLY A 48 12.22 0.67 21.05
C GLY A 48 10.92 0.09 20.50
N TRP A 49 10.98 -0.90 19.60
CA TRP A 49 9.80 -1.48 18.94
C TRP A 49 9.42 -2.88 19.43
N ASP A 50 10.23 -3.51 20.28
CA ASP A 50 9.91 -4.83 20.85
C ASP A 50 8.89 -4.68 21.99
N ARG A 51 7.67 -4.30 21.63
CA ARG A 51 6.58 -4.06 22.58
C ARG A 51 5.24 -4.16 21.87
N THR A 52 4.16 -4.23 22.63
CA THR A 52 2.79 -4.16 22.10
C THR A 52 2.39 -2.69 21.96
N LEU A 53 1.95 -2.31 20.76
CA LEU A 53 1.42 -0.98 20.50
C LEU A 53 -0.03 -0.88 20.98
N SER A 54 -0.44 0.32 21.45
CA SER A 54 -1.85 0.62 21.64
C SER A 54 -2.53 0.86 20.29
N MET A 55 -3.85 0.76 20.26
CA MET A 55 -4.61 1.08 19.03
C MET A 55 -4.45 2.55 18.63
N ASP A 56 -4.30 3.46 19.60
CA ASP A 56 -4.04 4.86 19.31
C ASP A 56 -2.69 5.05 18.61
N GLU A 57 -1.67 4.31 19.02
CA GLU A 57 -0.36 4.32 18.36
C GLU A 57 -0.46 3.77 16.94
N VAL A 58 -1.19 2.66 16.76
CA VAL A 58 -1.42 2.07 15.44
C VAL A 58 -2.11 3.07 14.51
N ASP A 59 -3.13 3.76 15.00
CA ASP A 59 -3.88 4.74 14.20
C ASP A 59 -3.03 5.97 13.85
N ARG A 60 -2.17 6.42 14.77
CA ARG A 60 -1.23 7.51 14.51
C ARG A 60 -0.22 7.17 13.41
N ILE A 61 0.35 5.97 13.49
CA ILE A 61 1.32 5.49 12.50
C ILE A 61 0.64 5.37 11.14
N LEU A 62 -0.57 4.80 11.10
CA LEU A 62 -1.34 4.69 9.86
C LEU A 62 -1.61 6.06 9.25
N ALA A 63 -2.01 7.04 10.07
CA ALA A 63 -2.28 8.39 9.58
C ALA A 63 -1.04 9.04 8.95
N GLN A 64 0.14 8.85 9.56
CA GLN A 64 1.40 9.34 9.01
C GLN A 64 1.73 8.66 7.67
N ASP A 65 1.59 7.34 7.60
CA ASP A 65 1.84 6.59 6.37
C ASP A 65 0.86 7.00 5.27
N LEU A 66 -0.42 7.12 5.60
CA LEU A 66 -1.44 7.57 4.65
C LEU A 66 -1.14 8.95 4.09
N GLY A 67 -0.71 9.90 4.95
CA GLY A 67 -0.34 11.25 4.51
C GLY A 67 0.72 11.22 3.42
N ARG A 68 1.72 10.37 3.54
CA ARG A 68 2.76 10.20 2.53
C ARG A 68 2.19 9.70 1.21
N PHE A 69 1.31 8.69 1.26
CA PHE A 69 0.68 8.14 0.07
C PHE A 69 -0.32 9.11 -0.55
N GLU A 70 -1.08 9.81 0.26
CA GLU A 70 -2.02 10.83 -0.22
C GLU A 70 -1.30 11.94 -1.00
N ARG A 71 -0.22 12.49 -0.43
CA ARG A 71 0.60 13.49 -1.11
C ARG A 71 1.22 12.95 -2.40
N GLY A 72 1.69 11.71 -2.36
CA GLY A 72 2.27 11.05 -3.53
C GLY A 72 1.25 10.86 -4.65
N VAL A 73 0.03 10.46 -4.32
CA VAL A 73 -1.04 10.28 -5.31
C VAL A 73 -1.41 11.62 -5.96
N VAL A 74 -1.56 12.69 -5.19
CA VAL A 74 -1.85 14.02 -5.74
C VAL A 74 -0.72 14.48 -6.67
N ARG A 75 0.53 14.23 -6.28
CA ARG A 75 1.69 14.60 -7.11
C ARG A 75 1.72 13.82 -8.43
N LEU A 76 1.47 12.51 -8.36
CA LEU A 76 1.56 11.64 -9.53
C LEU A 76 0.33 11.70 -10.43
N CYS A 77 -0.83 11.98 -9.84
CA CYS A 77 -2.12 11.97 -10.53
C CYS A 77 -2.92 13.24 -10.18
N PRO A 78 -2.52 14.42 -10.69
CA PRO A 78 -3.23 15.66 -10.37
C PRO A 78 -4.72 15.66 -10.73
N ALA A 79 -5.12 14.79 -11.66
CA ALA A 79 -6.52 14.68 -12.10
C ALA A 79 -7.46 14.16 -10.99
N VAL A 80 -6.94 13.69 -9.83
CA VAL A 80 -7.78 13.21 -8.73
C VAL A 80 -8.48 14.33 -7.97
N VAL A 81 -8.07 15.57 -8.14
CA VAL A 81 -8.66 16.71 -7.45
C VAL A 81 -10.15 16.81 -7.81
N GLY A 82 -11.01 16.80 -6.79
CA GLY A 82 -12.46 16.79 -6.98
C GLY A 82 -13.08 15.44 -7.28
N ARG A 83 -12.28 14.36 -7.27
CA ARG A 83 -12.72 13.00 -7.54
C ARG A 83 -12.36 12.07 -6.38
N GLN A 84 -13.17 12.12 -5.31
CA GLN A 84 -12.85 11.44 -4.06
C GLN A 84 -12.69 9.93 -4.22
N GLY A 85 -13.58 9.28 -4.97
CA GLY A 85 -13.50 7.83 -5.19
C GLY A 85 -12.23 7.42 -5.92
N VAL A 86 -11.83 8.18 -6.91
CA VAL A 86 -10.57 7.96 -7.65
C VAL A 86 -9.38 8.13 -6.72
N PHE A 87 -9.36 9.22 -5.95
CA PHE A 87 -8.30 9.50 -4.99
C PHE A 87 -8.17 8.35 -3.97
N ASP A 88 -9.26 7.97 -3.33
CA ASP A 88 -9.24 6.93 -2.29
C ASP A 88 -8.78 5.58 -2.84
N ALA A 89 -9.23 5.23 -4.04
CA ALA A 89 -8.81 3.98 -4.69
C ALA A 89 -7.31 3.99 -5.00
N LEU A 90 -6.78 5.10 -5.49
CA LEU A 90 -5.36 5.23 -5.80
C LEU A 90 -4.50 5.24 -4.54
N VAL A 91 -4.97 5.82 -3.44
CA VAL A 91 -4.27 5.75 -2.15
C VAL A 91 -4.19 4.30 -1.67
N SER A 92 -5.29 3.55 -1.71
CA SER A 92 -5.29 2.13 -1.35
C SER A 92 -4.34 1.32 -2.24
N PHE A 93 -4.38 1.56 -3.54
CA PHE A 93 -3.49 0.89 -4.50
C PHE A 93 -2.03 1.20 -4.21
N ALA A 94 -1.67 2.47 -4.05
CA ALA A 94 -0.30 2.89 -3.78
C ALA A 94 0.20 2.38 -2.43
N PHE A 95 -0.67 2.31 -1.42
CA PHE A 95 -0.32 1.75 -0.11
C PHE A 95 0.12 0.28 -0.24
N ASN A 96 -0.51 -0.46 -1.13
CA ASN A 96 -0.18 -1.87 -1.35
C ASN A 96 1.04 -2.06 -2.27
N VAL A 97 1.07 -1.41 -3.42
CA VAL A 97 2.09 -1.67 -4.44
C VAL A 97 3.26 -0.68 -4.41
N GLY A 98 3.12 0.42 -3.69
CA GLY A 98 4.14 1.47 -3.61
C GLY A 98 3.94 2.58 -4.63
N LEU A 99 4.40 3.79 -4.28
CA LEU A 99 4.32 4.97 -5.17
C LEU A 99 5.15 4.80 -6.43
N GLY A 100 6.28 4.10 -6.36
CA GLY A 100 7.12 3.85 -7.53
C GLY A 100 6.41 3.02 -8.59
N ASN A 101 5.66 2.00 -8.17
CA ASN A 101 4.86 1.19 -9.08
C ASN A 101 3.68 1.99 -9.66
N LEU A 102 3.03 2.81 -8.85
CA LEU A 102 1.99 3.71 -9.35
C LEU A 102 2.56 4.65 -10.42
N GLN A 103 3.72 5.22 -10.18
CA GLN A 103 4.39 6.14 -11.12
C GLN A 103 4.60 5.51 -12.49
N ARG A 104 4.97 4.23 -12.53
CA ARG A 104 5.26 3.50 -13.77
C ARG A 104 4.06 2.80 -14.38
N SER A 105 2.88 2.87 -13.74
CA SER A 105 1.72 2.08 -14.13
C SER A 105 0.97 2.68 -15.32
N GLY A 106 0.34 1.79 -16.10
CA GLY A 106 -0.66 2.19 -17.08
C GLY A 106 -1.90 2.84 -16.44
N LEU A 107 -2.19 2.46 -15.19
CA LEU A 107 -3.26 3.08 -14.39
C LEU A 107 -3.05 4.59 -14.26
N ARG A 108 -1.88 5.01 -13.81
CA ARG A 108 -1.53 6.44 -13.68
C ARG A 108 -1.67 7.16 -15.02
N MET A 109 -1.12 6.58 -16.07
CA MET A 109 -1.13 7.19 -17.39
C MET A 109 -2.56 7.46 -17.87
N LYS A 110 -3.45 6.51 -17.70
CA LYS A 110 -4.85 6.63 -18.12
C LYS A 110 -5.63 7.61 -17.26
N VAL A 111 -5.38 7.62 -15.93
CA VAL A 111 -5.96 8.63 -15.04
C VAL A 111 -5.59 10.04 -15.49
N ASN A 112 -4.31 10.28 -15.77
CA ASN A 112 -3.81 11.59 -16.16
C ASN A 112 -4.30 12.05 -17.54
N ARG A 113 -4.72 11.11 -18.38
CA ARG A 113 -5.40 11.41 -19.65
C ARG A 113 -6.89 11.65 -19.52
N GLY A 114 -7.47 11.42 -18.35
CA GLY A 114 -8.91 11.48 -18.15
C GLY A 114 -9.66 10.26 -18.65
N ALA A 115 -8.97 9.18 -19.01
CA ALA A 115 -9.57 7.94 -19.47
C ALA A 115 -9.94 7.03 -18.28
N PHE A 116 -10.91 7.48 -17.46
CA PHE A 116 -11.20 6.83 -16.16
C PHE A 116 -11.79 5.42 -16.31
N GLU A 117 -12.64 5.16 -17.28
CA GLU A 117 -13.19 3.82 -17.49
C GLU A 117 -12.11 2.81 -17.86
N GLU A 118 -11.20 3.19 -18.76
CA GLU A 118 -10.07 2.36 -19.17
C GLU A 118 -9.09 2.20 -18.00
N ALA A 119 -8.88 3.26 -17.22
CA ALA A 119 -8.02 3.21 -16.03
C ALA A 119 -8.55 2.20 -15.02
N ALA A 120 -9.86 2.13 -14.81
CA ALA A 120 -10.46 1.17 -13.88
C ALA A 120 -10.12 -0.28 -14.24
N GLU A 121 -9.98 -0.60 -15.52
CA GLU A 121 -9.61 -1.95 -15.97
C GLU A 121 -8.14 -2.28 -15.66
N GLU A 122 -7.28 -1.28 -15.48
CA GLU A 122 -5.88 -1.48 -15.16
C GLU A 122 -5.66 -2.11 -13.78
N PHE A 123 -6.58 -1.92 -12.84
CA PHE A 123 -6.48 -2.55 -11.52
C PHE A 123 -6.32 -4.06 -11.62
N LYS A 124 -6.99 -4.69 -12.58
CA LYS A 124 -6.98 -6.15 -12.75
C LYS A 124 -5.61 -6.73 -13.06
N LYS A 125 -4.68 -5.91 -13.53
CA LYS A 125 -3.32 -6.35 -13.85
C LYS A 125 -2.43 -6.52 -12.62
N TRP A 126 -2.88 -6.05 -11.44
CA TRP A 126 -2.09 -6.02 -10.22
C TRP A 126 -2.55 -7.05 -9.19
N THR A 127 -2.70 -8.30 -9.62
CA THR A 127 -3.23 -9.39 -8.80
C THR A 127 -2.23 -10.49 -8.51
N LYS A 128 -0.96 -10.30 -8.90
CA LYS A 128 0.09 -11.32 -8.72
C LYS A 128 1.10 -10.91 -7.68
N ALA A 129 1.59 -11.90 -6.92
CA ALA A 129 2.77 -11.76 -6.08
C ALA A 129 3.58 -13.06 -6.22
N GLY A 130 4.91 -12.93 -6.35
CA GLY A 130 5.76 -14.10 -6.60
C GLY A 130 5.40 -14.86 -7.87
N GLY A 131 4.87 -14.18 -8.89
CA GLY A 131 4.46 -14.79 -10.16
C GLY A 131 3.13 -15.51 -10.13
N LYS A 132 2.41 -15.51 -9.01
CA LYS A 132 1.12 -16.20 -8.85
C LYS A 132 -0.01 -15.22 -8.58
N VAL A 133 -1.18 -15.48 -9.13
CA VAL A 133 -2.40 -14.74 -8.81
C VAL A 133 -2.83 -15.11 -7.39
N LEU A 134 -3.00 -14.11 -6.52
CA LEU A 134 -3.46 -14.29 -5.14
C LEU A 134 -4.91 -13.84 -5.00
N PRO A 135 -5.79 -14.68 -4.43
CA PRO A 135 -7.21 -14.31 -4.26
C PRO A 135 -7.42 -13.03 -3.46
N GLY A 136 -6.58 -12.79 -2.44
CA GLY A 136 -6.64 -11.56 -1.65
C GLY A 136 -6.36 -10.30 -2.47
N LEU A 137 -5.41 -10.40 -3.42
CA LEU A 137 -5.10 -9.29 -4.32
C LEU A 137 -6.22 -9.07 -5.34
N VAL A 138 -6.82 -10.14 -5.85
CA VAL A 138 -7.99 -10.04 -6.74
C VAL A 138 -9.11 -9.29 -6.03
N LYS A 139 -9.43 -9.66 -4.80
CA LYS A 139 -10.48 -9.02 -4.02
C LYS A 139 -10.15 -7.55 -3.77
N ARG A 140 -8.92 -7.23 -3.38
CA ARG A 140 -8.49 -5.86 -3.13
C ARG A 140 -8.61 -5.00 -4.38
N ARG A 141 -8.13 -5.49 -5.53
CA ARG A 141 -8.23 -4.75 -6.80
C ARG A 141 -9.69 -4.53 -7.20
N ASN A 142 -10.56 -5.50 -6.96
CA ASN A 142 -11.98 -5.33 -7.23
C ASN A 142 -12.61 -4.27 -6.33
N ASP A 143 -12.29 -4.27 -5.04
CA ASP A 143 -12.79 -3.26 -4.09
C ASP A 143 -12.31 -1.85 -4.49
N GLU A 144 -11.03 -1.73 -4.87
CA GLU A 144 -10.46 -0.47 -5.34
C GLU A 144 -11.12 0.00 -6.64
N ARG A 145 -11.38 -0.92 -7.56
CA ARG A 145 -12.06 -0.60 -8.82
C ARG A 145 -13.47 -0.09 -8.59
N VAL A 146 -14.24 -0.72 -7.72
CA VAL A 146 -15.59 -0.28 -7.36
C VAL A 146 -15.56 1.13 -6.78
N LEU A 147 -14.64 1.39 -5.85
CA LEU A 147 -14.45 2.71 -5.24
C LEU A 147 -14.05 3.75 -6.28
N PHE A 148 -13.15 3.39 -7.18
CA PHE A 148 -12.68 4.26 -8.26
C PHE A 148 -13.82 4.72 -9.17
N LEU A 149 -14.76 3.83 -9.46
CA LEU A 149 -15.90 4.10 -10.34
C LEU A 149 -17.08 4.75 -9.61
N SER A 150 -17.01 4.89 -8.29
CA SER A 150 -18.08 5.47 -7.49
C SER A 150 -18.24 6.98 -7.69
#